data_35cfb7b3be6ad44f282b6539ffe9d99f
#
_entry.id   35cfb7b3be6ad44f282b6539ffe9d99f
#
_cell.length_a   1.000
_cell.length_b   1.000
_cell.length_c   1.000
_cell.angle_alpha   90.00
_cell.angle_beta   90.00
_cell.angle_gamma   90.00
#
_symmetry.space_group_name_H-M   'P 1'
#
loop_
_entity.id
_entity.type
_entity.pdbx_description
1 polymer ?
#
loop_
_entity_poly.entity_id
_entity_poly.type
_entity_poly.pdbx_seq_one_letter_code
_entity_poly.pdbx_strand_id
1 'polypeptide(L)'
;VKPIEGVVRPTISSIVPTIAGRPALLLDVGLNVDCKPEVLAQYGLIGSIYAEAVLGIERPRVAVLNIGEEETKGNAQTKATYELLKEDGRINFVGNVEGSYIFTGQVADVIVCDGFVGNTVLKMAEGLYRINKELGGGNAFWDAMNYENVGGTPVLGVNAPVIIGHGCSSPQAIRSMILSTEQVIKADLTAKLQRAFQN
;
A
#
# COMPACT_ATOMS: atom_id res chain seq x y z
N VAL A 1 -2.14 -17.14 -12.97
CA VAL A 1 -2.70 -16.38 -11.85
C VAL A 1 -3.87 -15.56 -12.37
N LYS A 2 -4.97 -15.51 -11.62
CA LYS A 2 -6.19 -14.78 -11.96
C LYS A 2 -6.58 -13.88 -10.78
N PRO A 3 -7.38 -12.82 -11.01
CA PRO A 3 -8.02 -12.11 -9.91
C PRO A 3 -8.86 -13.05 -9.04
N ILE A 4 -8.95 -12.75 -7.75
CA ILE A 4 -9.91 -13.37 -6.84
C ILE A 4 -11.32 -12.99 -7.31
N GLU A 5 -12.26 -13.92 -7.22
CA GLU A 5 -13.67 -13.63 -7.54
C GLU A 5 -14.19 -12.49 -6.67
N GLY A 6 -14.88 -11.53 -7.28
CA GLY A 6 -15.31 -10.30 -6.62
C GLY A 6 -14.30 -9.15 -6.66
N VAL A 7 -13.02 -9.41 -6.88
CA VAL A 7 -12.01 -8.35 -7.07
C VAL A 7 -12.07 -7.82 -8.50
N VAL A 8 -12.40 -6.54 -8.65
CA VAL A 8 -12.53 -5.88 -9.97
C VAL A 8 -11.17 -5.71 -10.64
N ARG A 9 -10.18 -5.23 -9.89
CA ARG A 9 -8.79 -5.10 -10.36
C ARG A 9 -7.80 -5.44 -9.25
N PRO A 10 -6.83 -6.32 -9.47
CA PRO A 10 -5.68 -6.46 -8.59
C PRO A 10 -4.91 -5.15 -8.47
N THR A 11 -4.18 -4.99 -7.39
CA THR A 11 -3.32 -3.82 -7.14
C THR A 11 -1.91 -4.24 -6.77
N ILE A 12 -0.97 -3.31 -6.86
CA ILE A 12 0.36 -3.45 -6.28
C ILE A 12 0.53 -2.46 -5.14
N SER A 13 1.26 -2.87 -4.12
CA SER A 13 1.44 -2.06 -2.92
C SER A 13 2.90 -1.90 -2.56
N SER A 14 3.24 -0.80 -1.90
CA SER A 14 4.56 -0.59 -1.33
C SER A 14 4.45 -0.39 0.19
N ILE A 15 5.33 -1.06 0.91
CA ILE A 15 5.54 -0.79 2.33
C ILE A 15 6.42 0.44 2.44
N VAL A 16 5.94 1.48 3.10
CA VAL A 16 6.67 2.73 3.32
C VAL A 16 7.06 2.85 4.78
N PRO A 17 8.32 3.23 5.09
CA PRO A 17 8.75 3.45 6.46
C PRO A 17 8.09 4.70 7.02
N THR A 18 7.86 4.72 8.33
CA THR A 18 7.38 5.91 9.03
C THR A 18 8.27 6.29 10.19
N ILE A 19 8.27 7.57 10.54
CA ILE A 19 9.03 8.07 11.71
C ILE A 19 8.46 7.55 13.04
N ALA A 20 7.22 7.04 13.05
CA ALA A 20 6.62 6.38 14.21
C ALA A 20 7.18 4.96 14.46
N GLY A 21 8.07 4.46 13.58
CA GLY A 21 8.74 3.17 13.71
C GLY A 21 7.91 1.95 13.27
N ARG A 22 6.66 2.13 12.88
CA ARG A 22 5.81 1.08 12.26
C ARG A 22 5.58 1.41 10.78
N PRO A 23 5.63 0.42 9.88
CA PRO A 23 5.43 0.69 8.46
C PRO A 23 3.99 1.09 8.16
N ALA A 24 3.78 1.82 7.06
CA ALA A 24 2.49 2.00 6.44
C ALA A 24 2.46 1.32 5.06
N LEU A 25 1.26 1.02 4.56
CA LEU A 25 1.04 0.42 3.25
C LEU A 25 0.45 1.47 2.30
N LEU A 26 1.12 1.74 1.19
CA LEU A 26 0.62 2.59 0.11
C LEU A 26 0.17 1.73 -1.06
N LEU A 27 -1.05 1.91 -1.54
CA LEU A 27 -1.60 1.19 -2.71
C LEU A 27 -2.67 2.04 -3.44
N ASP A 28 -2.76 2.04 -4.76
CA ASP A 28 -1.93 1.40 -5.80
C ASP A 28 -0.64 2.20 -6.05
N VAL A 29 0.45 1.51 -6.42
CA VAL A 29 1.74 2.18 -6.70
C VAL A 29 2.20 2.00 -8.16
N GLY A 30 1.25 1.84 -9.08
CA GLY A 30 1.55 1.91 -10.51
C GLY A 30 1.02 0.78 -11.39
N LEU A 31 0.12 -0.08 -10.90
CA LEU A 31 -0.54 -1.10 -11.72
C LEU A 31 -1.75 -0.52 -12.46
N ASN A 32 -2.58 0.26 -11.78
CA ASN A 32 -3.79 0.86 -12.32
C ASN A 32 -3.71 2.38 -12.25
N VAL A 33 -3.26 2.99 -13.35
CA VAL A 33 -2.98 4.43 -13.44
C VAL A 33 -4.23 5.27 -13.23
N ASP A 34 -5.40 4.78 -13.66
CA ASP A 34 -6.69 5.43 -13.51
C ASP A 34 -7.70 4.42 -12.95
N CYS A 35 -8.33 4.77 -11.85
CA CYS A 35 -9.21 3.90 -11.09
C CYS A 35 -10.61 4.53 -10.94
N LYS A 36 -11.64 3.67 -11.01
CA LYS A 36 -12.98 4.05 -10.54
C LYS A 36 -13.02 4.04 -9.01
N PRO A 37 -13.91 4.83 -8.38
CA PRO A 37 -14.05 4.87 -6.91
C PRO A 37 -14.27 3.50 -6.28
N GLU A 38 -15.04 2.62 -6.92
CA GLU A 38 -15.33 1.27 -6.42
C GLU A 38 -14.07 0.39 -6.38
N VAL A 39 -13.13 0.62 -7.31
CA VAL A 39 -11.83 -0.07 -7.33
C VAL A 39 -10.96 0.39 -6.17
N LEU A 40 -10.90 1.69 -5.93
CA LEU A 40 -10.16 2.27 -4.80
C LEU A 40 -10.76 1.82 -3.45
N ALA A 41 -12.09 1.72 -3.35
CA ALA A 41 -12.74 1.19 -2.15
C ALA A 41 -12.32 -0.26 -1.88
N GLN A 42 -12.24 -1.11 -2.93
CA GLN A 42 -11.71 -2.48 -2.78
C GLN A 42 -10.24 -2.49 -2.31
N TYR A 43 -9.42 -1.51 -2.74
CA TYR A 43 -8.04 -1.41 -2.27
C TYR A 43 -7.97 -1.10 -0.77
N GLY A 44 -8.91 -0.34 -0.23
CA GLY A 44 -9.02 -0.14 1.21
C GLY A 44 -9.19 -1.45 1.98
N LEU A 45 -10.09 -2.31 1.54
CA LEU A 45 -10.33 -3.63 2.13
C LEU A 45 -9.12 -4.56 1.94
N ILE A 46 -8.58 -4.62 0.72
CA ILE A 46 -7.40 -5.46 0.40
C ILE A 46 -6.20 -5.03 1.26
N GLY A 47 -5.95 -3.72 1.34
CA GLY A 47 -4.85 -3.17 2.14
C GLY A 47 -5.02 -3.41 3.64
N SER A 48 -6.25 -3.28 4.16
CA SER A 48 -6.57 -3.58 5.56
C SER A 48 -6.25 -5.04 5.89
N ILE A 49 -6.70 -5.99 5.07
CA ILE A 49 -6.42 -7.43 5.26
C ILE A 49 -4.93 -7.73 5.17
N TYR A 50 -4.21 -7.10 4.24
CA TYR A 50 -2.75 -7.25 4.13
C TYR A 50 -2.04 -6.71 5.37
N ALA A 51 -2.36 -5.50 5.80
CA ALA A 51 -1.74 -4.87 6.97
C ALA A 51 -1.97 -5.68 8.26
N GLU A 52 -3.16 -6.23 8.43
CA GLU A 52 -3.46 -7.10 9.57
C GLU A 52 -2.72 -8.44 9.48
N ALA A 53 -2.82 -9.13 8.33
CA ALA A 53 -2.32 -10.49 8.19
C ALA A 53 -0.80 -10.59 8.07
N VAL A 54 -0.15 -9.63 7.37
CA VAL A 54 1.28 -9.69 7.02
C VAL A 54 2.11 -8.72 7.86
N LEU A 55 1.59 -7.51 8.12
CA LEU A 55 2.31 -6.51 8.91
C LEU A 55 2.01 -6.60 10.42
N GLY A 56 1.00 -7.39 10.81
CA GLY A 56 0.62 -7.56 12.21
C GLY A 56 0.00 -6.31 12.85
N ILE A 57 -0.59 -5.44 12.04
CA ILE A 57 -1.25 -4.22 12.52
C ILE A 57 -2.70 -4.55 12.82
N GLU A 58 -3.04 -4.67 14.09
CA GLU A 58 -4.41 -4.94 14.52
C GLU A 58 -5.34 -3.77 14.18
N ARG A 59 -6.45 -4.06 13.47
CA ARG A 59 -7.46 -3.08 13.03
C ARG A 59 -6.85 -1.85 12.35
N PRO A 60 -6.12 -2.01 11.23
CA PRO A 60 -5.34 -0.94 10.61
C PRO A 60 -6.22 0.23 10.18
N ARG A 61 -5.73 1.44 10.38
CA ARG A 61 -6.38 2.68 9.98
C ARG A 61 -6.24 2.87 8.47
N VAL A 62 -7.37 2.92 7.77
CA VAL A 62 -7.44 3.10 6.31
C VAL A 62 -7.79 4.54 5.98
N ALA A 63 -7.03 5.19 5.10
CA ALA A 63 -7.31 6.54 4.62
C ALA A 63 -7.18 6.66 3.10
N VAL A 64 -7.87 7.65 2.52
CA VAL A 64 -7.67 8.05 1.11
C VAL A 64 -6.61 9.14 1.05
N LEU A 65 -5.60 8.96 0.19
CA LEU A 65 -4.63 10.02 -0.09
C LEU A 65 -5.33 11.19 -0.79
N ASN A 66 -5.21 12.38 -0.23
CA ASN A 66 -5.94 13.55 -0.68
C ASN A 66 -5.12 14.84 -0.51
N ILE A 67 -5.67 15.97 -0.95
CA ILE A 67 -5.08 17.31 -0.87
C ILE A 67 -5.44 18.07 0.42
N GLY A 68 -6.19 17.45 1.32
CA GLY A 68 -6.64 17.99 2.60
C GLY A 68 -7.34 16.93 3.41
N GLU A 69 -7.42 17.12 4.73
CA GLU A 69 -8.00 16.17 5.68
C GLU A 69 -9.54 16.22 5.70
N GLU A 70 -10.13 17.37 5.32
CA GLU A 70 -11.57 17.57 5.40
C GLU A 70 -12.32 16.68 4.38
N GLU A 71 -13.47 16.16 4.76
CA GLU A 71 -14.34 15.30 3.96
C GLU A 71 -14.69 15.88 2.57
N THR A 72 -14.79 17.20 2.49
CA THR A 72 -15.17 17.94 1.26
C THR A 72 -14.01 18.09 0.26
N LYS A 73 -12.79 17.78 0.63
CA LYS A 73 -11.59 17.94 -0.22
C LYS A 73 -11.47 16.86 -1.28
N GLY A 74 -10.69 17.19 -2.29
CA GLY A 74 -10.32 16.26 -3.36
C GLY A 74 -11.11 16.43 -4.66
N ASN A 75 -10.78 15.58 -5.61
CA ASN A 75 -11.46 15.48 -6.90
C ASN A 75 -12.72 14.58 -6.81
N ALA A 76 -13.42 14.41 -7.91
CA ALA A 76 -14.63 13.58 -7.95
C ALA A 76 -14.37 12.13 -7.56
N GLN A 77 -13.23 11.57 -7.98
CA GLN A 77 -12.81 10.20 -7.66
C GLN A 77 -12.59 10.02 -6.15
N THR A 78 -11.76 10.88 -5.53
CA THR A 78 -11.44 10.75 -4.10
C THR A 78 -12.64 10.99 -3.20
N LYS A 79 -13.55 11.92 -3.55
CA LYS A 79 -14.80 12.15 -2.83
C LYS A 79 -15.75 10.94 -2.89
N ALA A 80 -15.93 10.36 -4.06
CA ALA A 80 -16.76 9.17 -4.19
C ALA A 80 -16.13 7.95 -3.49
N THR A 81 -14.80 7.81 -3.54
CA THR A 81 -14.07 6.77 -2.79
C THR A 81 -14.23 6.93 -1.28
N TYR A 82 -14.17 8.17 -0.78
CA TYR A 82 -14.38 8.49 0.63
C TYR A 82 -15.72 7.96 1.13
N GLU A 83 -16.80 8.24 0.42
CA GLU A 83 -18.14 7.78 0.82
C GLU A 83 -18.24 6.25 0.83
N LEU A 84 -17.70 5.57 -0.20
CA LEU A 84 -17.70 4.11 -0.25
C LEU A 84 -16.92 3.48 0.90
N LEU A 85 -15.76 4.02 1.26
CA LEU A 85 -14.95 3.52 2.37
C LEU A 85 -15.59 3.82 3.72
N LYS A 86 -16.25 4.97 3.87
CA LYS A 86 -16.99 5.36 5.08
C LYS A 86 -18.16 4.44 5.38
N GLU A 87 -18.81 3.93 4.33
CA GLU A 87 -19.93 2.98 4.44
C GLU A 87 -19.48 1.53 4.66
N ASP A 88 -18.21 1.18 4.36
CA ASP A 88 -17.70 -0.18 4.51
C ASP A 88 -17.36 -0.52 5.96
N GLY A 89 -18.29 -1.11 6.67
CA GLY A 89 -18.12 -1.51 8.07
C GLY A 89 -17.04 -2.59 8.34
N ARG A 90 -16.41 -3.16 7.28
CA ARG A 90 -15.36 -4.17 7.39
C ARG A 90 -13.98 -3.58 7.67
N ILE A 91 -13.80 -2.27 7.46
CA ILE A 91 -12.54 -1.55 7.62
C ILE A 91 -12.61 -0.50 8.73
N ASN A 92 -11.48 -0.09 9.23
CA ASN A 92 -11.35 1.05 10.14
C ASN A 92 -10.99 2.31 9.32
N PHE A 93 -11.97 2.87 8.62
CA PHE A 93 -11.78 4.06 7.82
C PHE A 93 -11.62 5.30 8.71
N VAL A 94 -10.56 6.07 8.49
CA VAL A 94 -10.21 7.27 9.29
C VAL A 94 -10.28 8.57 8.50
N GLY A 95 -10.76 8.53 7.23
CA GLY A 95 -10.94 9.72 6.41
C GLY A 95 -9.82 9.95 5.40
N ASN A 96 -9.51 11.21 5.12
CA ASN A 96 -8.45 11.63 4.20
C ASN A 96 -7.10 11.73 4.92
N VAL A 97 -6.02 11.56 4.16
CA VAL A 97 -4.65 11.82 4.59
C VAL A 97 -3.92 12.66 3.55
N GLU A 98 -3.23 13.72 3.98
CA GLU A 98 -2.37 14.50 3.09
C GLU A 98 -1.01 13.84 2.84
N GLY A 99 -0.41 14.17 1.70
CA GLY A 99 0.91 13.67 1.31
C GLY A 99 2.00 13.90 2.36
N SER A 100 1.91 14.99 3.14
CA SER A 100 2.83 15.32 4.23
C SER A 100 2.83 14.30 5.37
N TYR A 101 1.76 13.54 5.55
CA TYR A 101 1.61 12.56 6.63
C TYR A 101 1.95 11.13 6.25
N ILE A 102 2.19 10.82 4.96
CA ILE A 102 2.45 9.45 4.48
C ILE A 102 3.57 8.76 5.30
N PHE A 103 4.66 9.49 5.55
CA PHE A 103 5.84 8.95 6.23
C PHE A 103 5.84 9.21 7.75
N THR A 104 4.77 9.74 8.31
CA THR A 104 4.71 10.02 9.75
C THR A 104 4.22 8.83 10.57
N GLY A 105 3.32 8.01 10.02
CA GLY A 105 2.62 6.93 10.74
C GLY A 105 1.59 7.45 11.75
N GLN A 106 1.26 8.75 11.74
CA GLN A 106 0.35 9.36 12.71
C GLN A 106 -1.12 9.15 12.33
N VAL A 107 -1.48 9.26 11.05
CA VAL A 107 -2.87 9.29 10.58
C VAL A 107 -3.34 7.91 10.14
N ALA A 108 -2.61 7.25 9.24
CA ALA A 108 -3.06 6.01 8.60
C ALA A 108 -1.97 4.94 8.58
N ASP A 109 -2.40 3.68 8.55
CA ASP A 109 -1.57 2.49 8.39
C ASP A 109 -1.72 1.93 6.96
N VAL A 110 -2.85 2.23 6.29
CA VAL A 110 -3.14 1.87 4.90
C VAL A 110 -3.59 3.13 4.17
N ILE A 111 -2.90 3.48 3.10
CA ILE A 111 -3.12 4.70 2.34
C ILE A 111 -3.50 4.33 0.91
N VAL A 112 -4.72 4.67 0.51
CA VAL A 112 -5.32 4.32 -0.78
C VAL A 112 -5.20 5.46 -1.76
N CYS A 113 -4.72 5.18 -2.96
CA CYS A 113 -4.70 6.08 -4.10
C CYS A 113 -4.74 5.29 -5.42
N ASP A 114 -4.87 5.97 -6.56
CA ASP A 114 -4.64 5.36 -7.86
C ASP A 114 -3.13 5.16 -8.12
N GLY A 115 -2.84 4.35 -9.14
CA GLY A 115 -1.46 4.00 -9.45
C GLY A 115 -0.63 5.16 -10.00
N PHE A 116 -1.24 6.20 -10.57
CA PHE A 116 -0.51 7.38 -11.01
C PHE A 116 0.02 8.17 -9.82
N VAL A 117 -0.83 8.46 -8.86
CA VAL A 117 -0.47 9.18 -7.64
C VAL A 117 0.51 8.36 -6.80
N GLY A 118 0.20 7.08 -6.55
CA GLY A 118 1.04 6.22 -5.72
C GLY A 118 2.43 5.98 -6.31
N ASN A 119 2.53 5.76 -7.62
CA ASN A 119 3.83 5.64 -8.29
C ASN A 119 4.63 6.95 -8.22
N THR A 120 3.96 8.10 -8.38
CA THR A 120 4.61 9.41 -8.26
C THR A 120 5.19 9.61 -6.86
N VAL A 121 4.43 9.32 -5.81
CA VAL A 121 4.89 9.39 -4.42
C VAL A 121 6.07 8.44 -4.18
N LEU A 122 5.97 7.19 -4.64
CA LEU A 122 7.03 6.20 -4.50
C LEU A 122 8.32 6.65 -5.18
N LYS A 123 8.24 7.11 -6.43
CA LYS A 123 9.42 7.58 -7.19
C LYS A 123 10.02 8.86 -6.62
N MET A 124 9.20 9.74 -6.05
CA MET A 124 9.69 10.90 -5.32
C MET A 124 10.45 10.50 -4.05
N ALA A 125 9.92 9.56 -3.27
CA ALA A 125 10.59 9.05 -2.08
C ALA A 125 11.94 8.37 -2.41
N GLU A 126 11.99 7.55 -3.46
CA GLU A 126 13.23 6.94 -3.97
C GLU A 126 14.25 8.01 -4.41
N GLY A 127 13.79 9.09 -5.06
CA GLY A 127 14.61 10.22 -5.45
C GLY A 127 15.21 10.95 -4.27
N LEU A 128 14.39 11.25 -3.26
CA LEU A 128 14.82 11.91 -2.02
C LEU A 128 15.82 11.03 -1.24
N TYR A 129 15.61 9.72 -1.19
CA TYR A 129 16.57 8.79 -0.60
C TYR A 129 17.95 8.88 -1.27
N ARG A 130 18.00 8.89 -2.62
CA ARG A 130 19.27 9.02 -3.37
C ARG A 130 19.96 10.33 -3.07
N ILE A 131 19.23 11.46 -3.10
CA ILE A 131 19.78 12.78 -2.78
C ILE A 131 20.34 12.80 -1.35
N ASN A 132 19.58 12.26 -0.38
CA ASN A 132 20.05 12.19 1.01
C ASN A 132 21.35 11.40 1.14
N LYS A 133 21.49 10.29 0.41
CA LYS A 133 22.73 9.48 0.38
C LYS A 133 23.90 10.25 -0.22
N GLU A 134 23.70 10.96 -1.34
CA GLU A 134 24.73 11.78 -2.00
C GLU A 134 25.20 12.93 -1.12
N LEU A 135 24.32 13.48 -0.28
CA LEU A 135 24.64 14.54 0.68
C LEU A 135 25.27 13.99 1.97
N GLY A 136 25.55 12.70 2.05
CA GLY A 136 26.16 12.06 3.22
C GLY A 136 25.18 11.83 4.38
N GLY A 137 23.89 11.99 4.15
CA GLY A 137 22.84 11.68 5.13
C GLY A 137 22.64 10.17 5.26
N GLY A 138 22.19 9.73 6.44
CA GLY A 138 21.86 8.34 6.70
C GLY A 138 21.34 8.14 8.12
N ASN A 139 20.28 7.37 8.22
CA ASN A 139 19.76 6.80 9.45
C ASN A 139 18.82 5.65 9.11
N ALA A 140 18.35 4.91 10.11
CA ALA A 140 17.48 3.75 9.92
C ALA A 140 16.21 4.05 9.12
N PHE A 141 15.62 5.24 9.22
CA PHE A 141 14.46 5.64 8.45
C PHE A 141 14.77 5.72 6.95
N TRP A 142 15.87 6.41 6.57
CA TRP A 142 16.30 6.50 5.18
C TRP A 142 16.72 5.15 4.61
N ASP A 143 17.43 4.34 5.41
CA ASP A 143 17.84 2.99 4.98
C ASP A 143 16.63 2.07 4.73
N ALA A 144 15.53 2.27 5.45
CA ALA A 144 14.27 1.54 5.22
C ALA A 144 13.56 1.96 3.91
N MET A 145 13.90 3.10 3.32
CA MET A 145 13.42 3.51 1.98
C MET A 145 14.14 2.82 0.82
N ASN A 146 15.23 2.08 1.11
CA ASN A 146 15.92 1.34 0.07
C ASN A 146 15.07 0.15 -0.39
N TYR A 147 14.68 0.15 -1.67
CA TYR A 147 13.86 -0.91 -2.28
C TYR A 147 14.47 -2.32 -2.12
N GLU A 148 15.81 -2.44 -2.04
CA GLU A 148 16.48 -3.72 -1.84
C GLU A 148 16.16 -4.37 -0.48
N ASN A 149 15.86 -3.54 0.52
CA ASN A 149 15.48 -4.00 1.86
C ASN A 149 13.98 -4.37 1.93
N VAL A 150 13.14 -3.71 1.14
CA VAL A 150 11.68 -3.96 1.09
C VAL A 150 11.36 -5.29 0.40
N GLY A 151 12.15 -5.69 -0.59
CA GLY A 151 12.05 -7.03 -1.19
C GLY A 151 10.98 -7.20 -2.24
N GLY A 152 10.66 -6.17 -3.01
CA GLY A 152 9.71 -6.25 -4.11
C GLY A 152 8.29 -5.85 -3.72
N THR A 153 7.42 -5.82 -4.73
CA THR A 153 6.05 -5.30 -4.64
C THR A 153 5.04 -6.44 -4.72
N PRO A 154 4.27 -6.73 -3.66
CA PRO A 154 3.24 -7.76 -3.72
C PRO A 154 2.08 -7.34 -4.63
N VAL A 155 1.63 -8.25 -5.48
CA VAL A 155 0.39 -8.13 -6.24
C VAL A 155 -0.75 -8.65 -5.37
N LEU A 156 -1.67 -7.80 -5.01
CA LEU A 156 -2.79 -8.11 -4.12
C LEU A 156 -4.10 -8.27 -4.90
N GLY A 157 -4.99 -9.10 -4.40
CA GLY A 157 -6.26 -9.39 -5.07
C GLY A 157 -6.18 -10.48 -6.14
N VAL A 158 -5.11 -11.28 -6.15
CA VAL A 158 -4.92 -12.43 -7.04
C VAL A 158 -4.95 -13.75 -6.26
N ASN A 159 -5.30 -14.84 -6.96
CA ASN A 159 -5.54 -16.17 -6.38
C ASN A 159 -4.27 -16.98 -6.08
N ALA A 160 -3.11 -16.35 -6.08
CA ALA A 160 -1.83 -16.94 -5.67
C ALA A 160 -0.88 -15.83 -5.23
N PRO A 161 0.09 -16.09 -4.34
CA PRO A 161 1.13 -15.14 -4.00
C PRO A 161 1.96 -14.76 -5.23
N VAL A 162 2.06 -13.46 -5.50
CA VAL A 162 2.88 -12.89 -6.57
C VAL A 162 3.62 -11.68 -6.03
N ILE A 163 4.94 -11.68 -6.18
CA ILE A 163 5.80 -10.54 -5.84
C ILE A 163 6.52 -10.07 -7.10
N ILE A 164 6.41 -8.79 -7.41
CA ILE A 164 7.09 -8.17 -8.55
C ILE A 164 8.43 -7.63 -8.07
N GLY A 165 9.51 -8.03 -8.76
CA GLY A 165 10.84 -7.46 -8.57
C GLY A 165 11.17 -6.40 -9.62
N HIS A 166 12.20 -5.63 -9.36
CA HIS A 166 12.79 -4.69 -10.30
C HIS A 166 13.66 -5.45 -11.33
N GLY A 167 13.70 -5.00 -12.58
CA GLY A 167 14.57 -5.60 -13.61
C GLY A 167 16.06 -5.54 -13.29
N CYS A 168 16.48 -4.65 -12.37
CA CYS A 168 17.85 -4.52 -11.87
C CYS A 168 18.03 -5.05 -10.43
N SER A 169 17.14 -5.96 -9.97
CA SER A 169 17.20 -6.49 -8.60
C SER A 169 18.54 -7.17 -8.30
N SER A 170 19.14 -6.76 -7.19
CA SER A 170 20.36 -7.40 -6.64
C SER A 170 20.03 -8.77 -6.02
N PRO A 171 21.03 -9.61 -5.76
CA PRO A 171 20.82 -10.86 -5.00
C PRO A 171 20.15 -10.63 -3.64
N GLN A 172 20.44 -9.52 -2.97
CA GLN A 172 19.80 -9.14 -1.72
C GLN A 172 18.30 -8.84 -1.92
N ALA A 173 17.93 -8.09 -2.96
CA ALA A 173 16.55 -7.81 -3.29
C ALA A 173 15.78 -9.11 -3.57
N ILE A 174 16.36 -10.04 -4.34
CA ILE A 174 15.75 -11.35 -4.62
C ILE A 174 15.55 -12.16 -3.33
N ARG A 175 16.56 -12.19 -2.43
CA ARG A 175 16.43 -12.82 -1.11
C ARG A 175 15.26 -12.22 -0.31
N SER A 176 15.16 -10.90 -0.27
CA SER A 176 14.08 -10.21 0.43
C SER A 176 12.70 -10.53 -0.18
N MET A 177 12.61 -10.65 -1.51
CA MET A 177 11.39 -11.08 -2.21
C MET A 177 10.95 -12.50 -1.82
N ILE A 178 11.88 -13.44 -1.73
CA ILE A 178 11.59 -14.83 -1.31
C ILE A 178 11.05 -14.83 0.14
N LEU A 179 11.68 -14.09 1.04
CA LEU A 179 11.23 -13.97 2.44
C LEU A 179 9.85 -13.29 2.55
N SER A 180 9.62 -12.25 1.77
CA SER A 180 8.29 -11.60 1.71
C SER A 180 7.21 -12.55 1.18
N THR A 181 7.53 -13.35 0.16
CA THR A 181 6.60 -14.38 -0.36
C THR A 181 6.28 -15.43 0.71
N GLU A 182 7.29 -15.87 1.47
CA GLU A 182 7.10 -16.80 2.59
C GLU A 182 6.16 -16.22 3.66
N GLN A 183 6.32 -14.94 4.00
CA GLN A 183 5.43 -14.25 4.96
C GLN A 183 3.99 -14.20 4.46
N VAL A 184 3.76 -13.87 3.20
CA VAL A 184 2.43 -13.83 2.57
C VAL A 184 1.76 -15.21 2.61
N ILE A 185 2.52 -16.28 2.35
CA ILE A 185 2.03 -17.67 2.40
C ILE A 185 1.67 -18.05 3.85
N LYS A 186 2.58 -17.81 4.81
CA LYS A 186 2.36 -18.11 6.24
C LYS A 186 1.17 -17.35 6.82
N ALA A 187 0.92 -16.14 6.33
CA ALA A 187 -0.23 -15.32 6.73
C ALA A 187 -1.57 -15.79 6.15
N ASP A 188 -1.57 -16.78 5.25
CA ASP A 188 -2.76 -17.25 4.52
C ASP A 188 -3.54 -16.12 3.83
N LEU A 189 -2.79 -15.14 3.29
CA LEU A 189 -3.35 -13.91 2.74
C LEU A 189 -4.37 -14.17 1.64
N THR A 190 -4.06 -15.10 0.71
CA THR A 190 -4.94 -15.41 -0.42
C THR A 190 -6.31 -15.91 0.04
N ALA A 191 -6.35 -16.84 0.99
CA ALA A 191 -7.62 -17.35 1.50
C ALA A 191 -8.39 -16.31 2.34
N LYS A 192 -7.68 -15.43 3.07
CA LYS A 192 -8.32 -14.32 3.78
C LYS A 192 -8.99 -13.34 2.81
N LEU A 193 -8.30 -12.97 1.74
CA LEU A 193 -8.86 -12.13 0.67
C LEU A 193 -10.06 -12.81 0.01
N GLN A 194 -9.95 -14.10 -0.37
CA GLN A 194 -11.06 -14.84 -0.96
C GLN A 194 -12.30 -14.80 -0.07
N ARG A 195 -12.17 -15.09 1.22
CA ARG A 195 -13.30 -15.03 2.16
C ARG A 195 -13.93 -13.64 2.26
N ALA A 196 -13.13 -12.58 2.22
CA ALA A 196 -13.63 -11.21 2.34
C ALA A 196 -14.41 -10.72 1.11
N PHE A 197 -14.18 -11.31 -0.06
CA PHE A 197 -14.86 -10.96 -1.31
C PHE A 197 -15.97 -11.94 -1.72
N GLN A 198 -16.14 -13.06 -1.02
CA GLN A 198 -17.24 -14.02 -1.25
C GLN A 198 -18.50 -13.73 -0.41
N ASN A 199 -18.39 -12.84 0.58
CA ASN A 199 -19.49 -12.35 1.42
C ASN A 199 -19.93 -10.96 0.95
#